data_c3a1c874957364d52710ddf953b9315c
#
_entry.id   c3a1c874957364d52710ddf953b9315c
#
_cell.length_a   1.000
_cell.length_b   1.000
_cell.length_c   1.000
_cell.angle_alpha   90.00
_cell.angle_beta   90.00
_cell.angle_gamma   90.00
#
_symmetry.space_group_name_H-M   'P 1'
#
loop_
_entity.id
_entity.type
_entity.pdbx_description
1 polymer ?
#
loop_
_entity_poly.entity_id
_entity_poly.type
_entity_poly.pdbx_seq_one_letter_code
_entity_poly.pdbx_strand_id
1 'polypeptide(L)'
;MEYVRLGRTGLEVSRLVLGCMSFGEPKRGAHPWTLDEEGSRPLIRQALEAGINFFDTANVYSTGTSEEIVGRALRDFGRRDELVIATKVHGRMHDGPNGAGLSRKSIMAEVDASLSRLGTDYIDLYQIHRWDPRTPIEETLEALHDVVKAGKARYIGASSMNAWQFSKAHYLARAAGLTPFISMQNHYNLLNREEEREMLPLCADLGVGVIPWSPLARGRLTRDWDVETTRSQTDEFGSNLYRPGDQLIVEHVARIASERQVPRAQVALAWLASRPGITAPIIGATKPHHVSDAVFALDLVLTDAERQQLETVYEPHHPAGF
;
A
#
# COMPACT_ATOMS: atom_id res chain seq x y z
N MET A 1 15.02 -10.45 -7.90
CA MET A 1 14.30 -9.74 -6.81
C MET A 1 15.10 -9.88 -5.53
N GLU A 2 15.33 -8.77 -4.82
CA GLU A 2 15.94 -8.75 -3.49
C GLU A 2 14.84 -8.90 -2.42
N TYR A 3 15.18 -9.60 -1.30
CA TYR A 3 14.31 -9.70 -0.12
C TYR A 3 14.95 -8.95 1.04
N VAL A 4 14.11 -8.20 1.77
CA VAL A 4 14.52 -7.38 2.91
C VAL A 4 13.59 -7.64 4.09
N ARG A 5 14.03 -7.29 5.30
CA ARG A 5 13.16 -7.41 6.48
C ARG A 5 12.16 -6.25 6.55
N LEU A 6 10.92 -6.56 6.92
CA LEU A 6 9.91 -5.54 7.17
C LEU A 6 10.16 -4.91 8.55
N GLY A 7 10.77 -3.73 8.56
CA GLY A 7 11.20 -3.07 9.78
C GLY A 7 12.18 -3.92 10.61
N ARG A 8 12.07 -3.86 11.93
CA ARG A 8 12.91 -4.66 12.86
C ARG A 8 12.31 -6.03 13.16
N THR A 9 11.69 -6.67 12.16
CA THR A 9 11.11 -8.01 12.32
C THR A 9 11.94 -9.07 11.60
N GLY A 10 11.60 -10.33 11.79
CA GLY A 10 12.15 -11.44 11.03
C GLY A 10 11.41 -11.71 9.71
N LEU A 11 10.36 -10.92 9.38
CA LEU A 11 9.56 -11.13 8.18
C LEU A 11 10.32 -10.64 6.93
N GLU A 12 10.63 -11.55 6.02
CA GLU A 12 11.29 -11.24 4.76
C GLU A 12 10.27 -10.95 3.66
N VAL A 13 10.41 -9.80 3.02
CA VAL A 13 9.54 -9.30 1.97
C VAL A 13 10.33 -8.88 0.74
N SER A 14 9.75 -9.03 -0.44
CA SER A 14 10.30 -8.48 -1.68
C SER A 14 10.36 -6.95 -1.63
N ARG A 15 11.32 -6.36 -2.32
CA ARG A 15 11.49 -4.89 -2.46
C ARG A 15 10.32 -4.19 -3.16
N LEU A 16 9.33 -4.94 -3.62
CA LEU A 16 8.07 -4.46 -4.18
C LEU A 16 6.91 -5.24 -3.54
N VAL A 17 5.77 -4.55 -3.38
CA VAL A 17 4.49 -5.15 -2.98
C VAL A 17 3.53 -5.06 -4.16
N LEU A 18 2.84 -6.13 -4.51
CA LEU A 18 1.72 -6.04 -5.45
C LEU A 18 0.46 -5.57 -4.74
N GLY A 19 0.04 -4.34 -5.04
CA GLY A 19 -1.23 -3.77 -4.57
C GLY A 19 -2.41 -4.31 -5.38
N CYS A 20 -3.37 -4.92 -4.69
CA CYS A 20 -4.47 -5.64 -5.28
C CYS A 20 -5.79 -4.82 -5.38
N MET A 21 -5.76 -3.50 -5.15
CA MET A 21 -6.92 -2.63 -5.30
C MET A 21 -7.49 -2.61 -6.74
N SER A 22 -6.63 -2.93 -7.72
CA SER A 22 -7.03 -3.03 -9.14
C SER A 22 -7.74 -4.34 -9.50
N PHE A 23 -7.82 -5.30 -8.58
CA PHE A 23 -8.41 -6.62 -8.79
C PHE A 23 -9.73 -6.72 -8.04
N GLY A 24 -10.79 -7.17 -8.72
CA GLY A 24 -12.12 -7.30 -8.14
C GLY A 24 -13.21 -7.19 -9.20
N GLU A 25 -14.43 -7.47 -8.83
CA GLU A 25 -15.59 -7.35 -9.71
C GLU A 25 -15.87 -5.86 -10.03
N PRO A 26 -15.79 -5.42 -11.30
CA PRO A 26 -15.97 -4.01 -11.67
C PRO A 26 -17.33 -3.42 -11.30
N LYS A 27 -18.33 -4.29 -11.11
CA LYS A 27 -19.70 -3.90 -10.73
C LYS A 27 -19.92 -3.82 -9.23
N ARG A 28 -18.90 -4.14 -8.42
CA ARG A 28 -18.97 -4.12 -6.94
C ARG A 28 -17.98 -3.11 -6.36
N GLY A 29 -18.48 -2.25 -5.46
CA GLY A 29 -17.66 -1.22 -4.83
C GLY A 29 -17.47 0.03 -5.69
N ALA A 30 -16.47 0.85 -5.34
CA ALA A 30 -16.28 2.20 -5.86
C ALA A 30 -15.35 2.30 -7.09
N HIS A 31 -14.83 1.19 -7.62
CA HIS A 31 -13.78 1.21 -8.65
C HIS A 31 -14.18 0.47 -9.92
N PRO A 32 -14.92 1.10 -10.88
CA PRO A 32 -15.37 0.46 -12.11
C PRO A 32 -14.23 0.08 -13.07
N TRP A 33 -13.00 0.54 -12.80
CA TRP A 33 -11.78 0.26 -13.57
C TRP A 33 -11.01 -0.98 -13.07
N THR A 34 -11.54 -1.72 -12.10
CA THR A 34 -10.92 -2.96 -11.62
C THR A 34 -10.97 -4.05 -12.69
N LEU A 35 -10.03 -4.96 -12.60
CA LEU A 35 -9.98 -6.18 -13.42
C LEU A 35 -10.68 -7.31 -12.66
N ASP A 36 -11.51 -8.05 -13.39
CA ASP A 36 -12.11 -9.29 -12.90
C ASP A 36 -11.04 -10.39 -12.69
N GLU A 37 -11.47 -11.59 -12.34
CA GLU A 37 -10.56 -12.70 -12.06
C GLU A 37 -9.74 -13.10 -13.29
N GLU A 38 -10.35 -13.13 -14.48
CA GLU A 38 -9.67 -13.49 -15.73
C GLU A 38 -8.54 -12.51 -16.04
N GLY A 39 -8.77 -11.21 -15.90
CA GLY A 39 -7.78 -10.17 -16.11
C GLY A 39 -6.74 -10.07 -14.99
N SER A 40 -7.09 -10.42 -13.76
CA SER A 40 -6.22 -10.28 -12.57
C SER A 40 -5.22 -11.42 -12.43
N ARG A 41 -5.62 -12.67 -12.64
CA ARG A 41 -4.80 -13.87 -12.41
C ARG A 41 -3.47 -13.87 -13.15
N PRO A 42 -3.39 -13.49 -14.45
CA PRO A 42 -2.10 -13.42 -15.16
C PRO A 42 -1.11 -12.45 -14.53
N LEU A 43 -1.59 -11.30 -14.00
CA LEU A 43 -0.75 -10.29 -13.37
C LEU A 43 -0.22 -10.76 -12.01
N ILE A 44 -1.06 -11.44 -11.22
CA ILE A 44 -0.65 -12.04 -9.93
C ILE A 44 0.42 -13.11 -10.19
N ARG A 45 0.19 -13.98 -11.19
CA ARG A 45 1.17 -15.00 -11.58
C ARG A 45 2.48 -14.38 -12.06
N GLN A 46 2.44 -13.35 -12.90
CA GLN A 46 3.64 -12.64 -13.36
C GLN A 46 4.41 -12.01 -12.19
N ALA A 47 3.71 -11.45 -11.21
CA ALA A 47 4.36 -10.89 -10.02
C ALA A 47 5.09 -11.97 -9.21
N LEU A 48 4.47 -13.14 -9.01
CA LEU A 48 5.11 -14.29 -8.37
C LEU A 48 6.34 -14.77 -9.16
N GLU A 49 6.22 -14.92 -10.48
CA GLU A 49 7.32 -15.32 -11.36
C GLU A 49 8.48 -14.30 -11.35
N ALA A 50 8.18 -13.02 -11.12
CA ALA A 50 9.18 -11.95 -10.92
C ALA A 50 9.80 -11.95 -9.50
N GLY A 51 9.37 -12.84 -8.61
CA GLY A 51 9.85 -12.98 -7.24
C GLY A 51 9.19 -12.02 -6.24
N ILE A 52 8.06 -11.39 -6.58
CA ILE A 52 7.28 -10.63 -5.60
C ILE A 52 6.55 -11.63 -4.70
N ASN A 53 6.86 -11.60 -3.40
CA ASN A 53 6.21 -12.46 -2.41
C ASN A 53 5.18 -11.71 -1.54
N PHE A 54 5.05 -10.40 -1.69
CA PHE A 54 4.23 -9.55 -0.84
C PHE A 54 3.03 -8.99 -1.62
N PHE A 55 1.81 -9.33 -1.17
CA PHE A 55 0.52 -8.97 -1.79
C PHE A 55 -0.34 -8.20 -0.80
N ASP A 56 -0.80 -7.01 -1.20
CA ASP A 56 -1.57 -6.11 -0.34
C ASP A 56 -2.98 -5.89 -0.88
N THR A 57 -3.99 -6.36 -0.16
CA THR A 57 -5.41 -6.13 -0.45
C THR A 57 -6.10 -5.40 0.70
N ALA A 58 -7.43 -5.36 0.72
CA ALA A 58 -8.28 -4.87 1.82
C ALA A 58 -9.68 -5.46 1.72
N ASN A 59 -10.37 -5.57 2.88
CA ASN A 59 -11.75 -6.03 2.92
C ASN A 59 -12.69 -5.20 2.03
N VAL A 60 -12.47 -3.89 1.96
CA VAL A 60 -13.33 -2.96 1.21
C VAL A 60 -13.06 -2.95 -0.30
N TYR A 61 -11.94 -3.50 -0.79
CA TYR A 61 -11.64 -3.48 -2.22
C TYR A 61 -12.64 -4.34 -3.01
N SER A 62 -13.42 -3.67 -3.88
CA SER A 62 -14.55 -4.26 -4.60
C SER A 62 -15.45 -5.11 -3.68
N THR A 63 -15.70 -4.60 -2.46
CA THR A 63 -16.54 -5.22 -1.43
C THR A 63 -16.16 -6.69 -1.17
N GLY A 64 -14.86 -6.93 -0.98
CA GLY A 64 -14.28 -8.24 -0.64
C GLY A 64 -13.86 -9.11 -1.83
N THR A 65 -14.32 -8.83 -3.06
CA THR A 65 -13.96 -9.68 -4.22
C THR A 65 -12.48 -9.61 -4.58
N SER A 66 -11.77 -8.53 -4.20
CA SER A 66 -10.31 -8.50 -4.30
C SER A 66 -9.66 -9.60 -3.47
N GLU A 67 -10.05 -9.75 -2.21
CA GLU A 67 -9.54 -10.83 -1.34
C GLU A 67 -9.85 -12.22 -1.91
N GLU A 68 -11.05 -12.42 -2.46
CA GLU A 68 -11.45 -13.71 -3.06
C GLU A 68 -10.57 -14.08 -4.27
N ILE A 69 -10.38 -13.13 -5.21
CA ILE A 69 -9.55 -13.34 -6.42
C ILE A 69 -8.09 -13.59 -6.04
N VAL A 70 -7.54 -12.73 -5.16
CA VAL A 70 -6.15 -12.83 -4.70
C VAL A 70 -5.93 -14.17 -3.98
N GLY A 71 -6.82 -14.55 -3.06
CA GLY A 71 -6.71 -15.79 -2.32
C GLY A 71 -6.71 -17.03 -3.23
N ARG A 72 -7.61 -17.10 -4.22
CA ARG A 72 -7.62 -18.19 -5.20
C ARG A 72 -6.35 -18.21 -6.05
N ALA A 73 -5.92 -17.07 -6.56
CA ALA A 73 -4.73 -17.00 -7.40
C ALA A 73 -3.45 -17.39 -6.64
N LEU A 74 -3.27 -16.90 -5.41
CA LEU A 74 -2.09 -17.22 -4.60
C LEU A 74 -2.06 -18.69 -4.17
N ARG A 75 -3.21 -19.29 -3.89
CA ARG A 75 -3.31 -20.74 -3.60
C ARG A 75 -2.93 -21.58 -4.81
N ASP A 76 -3.31 -21.16 -6.03
CA ASP A 76 -3.07 -21.92 -7.24
C ASP A 76 -1.63 -21.77 -7.77
N PHE A 77 -0.99 -20.61 -7.57
CA PHE A 77 0.30 -20.26 -8.19
C PHE A 77 1.47 -20.16 -7.22
N GLY A 78 1.23 -20.01 -5.91
CA GLY A 78 2.26 -19.78 -4.93
C GLY A 78 2.30 -20.82 -3.82
N ARG A 79 3.35 -20.77 -3.02
CA ARG A 79 3.48 -21.56 -1.78
C ARG A 79 3.14 -20.66 -0.60
N ARG A 80 2.13 -21.02 0.19
CA ARG A 80 1.62 -20.19 1.30
C ARG A 80 2.69 -19.77 2.30
N ASP A 81 3.63 -20.65 2.59
CA ASP A 81 4.71 -20.42 3.55
C ASP A 81 5.80 -19.46 3.05
N GLU A 82 5.87 -19.21 1.74
CA GLU A 82 6.78 -18.23 1.13
C GLU A 82 6.12 -16.87 0.89
N LEU A 83 4.78 -16.79 1.02
CA LEU A 83 4.00 -15.60 0.69
C LEU A 83 3.72 -14.73 1.92
N VAL A 84 3.69 -13.43 1.70
CA VAL A 84 3.24 -12.43 2.65
C VAL A 84 1.93 -11.83 2.14
N ILE A 85 0.82 -12.21 2.77
CA ILE A 85 -0.52 -11.73 2.44
C ILE A 85 -0.92 -10.67 3.46
N ALA A 86 -1.12 -9.43 2.98
CA ALA A 86 -1.63 -8.34 3.78
C ALA A 86 -3.07 -7.99 3.38
N THR A 87 -3.90 -7.73 4.38
CA THR A 87 -5.22 -7.13 4.18
C THR A 87 -5.52 -6.10 5.25
N LYS A 88 -6.64 -5.38 5.12
CA LYS A 88 -6.96 -4.22 5.96
C LYS A 88 -8.39 -4.24 6.44
N VAL A 89 -8.62 -3.58 7.59
CA VAL A 89 -9.94 -3.36 8.21
C VAL A 89 -10.16 -1.86 8.45
N HIS A 90 -11.36 -1.39 8.35
CA HIS A 90 -11.93 -0.09 8.65
C HIS A 90 -13.07 0.26 7.69
N GLY A 91 -12.90 -0.01 6.39
CA GLY A 91 -13.87 0.36 5.34
C GLY A 91 -15.26 -0.25 5.59
N ARG A 92 -16.30 0.41 5.05
CA ARG A 92 -17.69 -0.06 5.19
C ARG A 92 -17.95 -1.29 4.35
N MET A 93 -18.39 -2.37 4.99
CA MET A 93 -18.71 -3.64 4.34
C MET A 93 -20.22 -3.89 4.23
N HIS A 94 -21.04 -3.25 5.07
CA HIS A 94 -22.50 -3.28 5.00
C HIS A 94 -23.13 -2.03 5.65
N ASP A 95 -24.39 -1.74 5.34
CA ASP A 95 -25.07 -0.51 5.76
C ASP A 95 -25.57 -0.50 7.21
N GLY A 96 -25.58 -1.65 7.88
CA GLY A 96 -26.06 -1.77 9.26
C GLY A 96 -25.05 -1.23 10.30
N PRO A 97 -25.45 -1.23 11.58
CA PRO A 97 -24.56 -0.94 12.70
C PRO A 97 -23.33 -1.86 12.69
N ASN A 98 -22.18 -1.33 13.09
CA ASN A 98 -20.87 -2.02 13.10
C ASN A 98 -20.35 -2.46 11.74
N GLY A 99 -20.90 -1.97 10.63
CA GLY A 99 -20.45 -2.29 9.27
C GLY A 99 -19.17 -1.58 8.84
N ALA A 100 -18.57 -0.75 9.68
CA ALA A 100 -17.33 -0.02 9.45
C ALA A 100 -16.63 0.33 10.76
N GLY A 101 -15.37 0.76 10.69
CA GLY A 101 -14.59 1.27 11.82
C GLY A 101 -13.67 0.24 12.46
N LEU A 102 -13.13 0.60 13.63
CA LEU A 102 -12.09 -0.18 14.32
C LEU A 102 -12.51 -0.65 15.70
N SER A 103 -13.83 -0.71 15.98
CA SER A 103 -14.31 -1.32 17.22
C SER A 103 -13.86 -2.79 17.30
N ARG A 104 -13.66 -3.28 18.52
CA ARG A 104 -13.36 -4.69 18.76
C ARG A 104 -14.31 -5.62 18.00
N LYS A 105 -15.61 -5.32 18.02
CA LYS A 105 -16.63 -6.10 17.32
C LYS A 105 -16.36 -6.15 15.81
N SER A 106 -16.06 -5.01 15.18
CA SER A 106 -15.80 -4.93 13.74
C SER A 106 -14.50 -5.63 13.39
N ILE A 107 -13.42 -5.44 14.15
CA ILE A 107 -12.12 -6.08 13.91
C ILE A 107 -12.26 -7.61 13.96
N MET A 108 -12.91 -8.16 14.99
CA MET A 108 -13.05 -9.61 15.14
C MET A 108 -13.93 -10.23 14.04
N ALA A 109 -15.01 -9.56 13.65
CA ALA A 109 -15.87 -10.03 12.56
C ALA A 109 -15.16 -9.95 11.19
N GLU A 110 -14.46 -8.84 10.91
CA GLU A 110 -13.83 -8.63 9.62
C GLU A 110 -12.59 -9.47 9.41
N VAL A 111 -11.82 -9.81 10.46
CA VAL A 111 -10.67 -10.73 10.29
C VAL A 111 -11.15 -12.12 9.86
N ASP A 112 -12.26 -12.63 10.45
CA ASP A 112 -12.82 -13.93 10.09
C ASP A 112 -13.39 -13.92 8.66
N ALA A 113 -14.05 -12.85 8.28
CA ALA A 113 -14.56 -12.65 6.94
C ALA A 113 -13.41 -12.55 5.91
N SER A 114 -12.32 -11.85 6.22
CA SER A 114 -11.13 -11.74 5.36
C SER A 114 -10.43 -13.10 5.19
N LEU A 115 -10.25 -13.87 6.28
CA LEU A 115 -9.70 -15.23 6.21
C LEU A 115 -10.54 -16.13 5.30
N SER A 116 -11.87 -16.06 5.44
CA SER A 116 -12.79 -16.82 4.59
C SER A 116 -12.67 -16.43 3.11
N ARG A 117 -12.65 -15.12 2.78
CA ARG A 117 -12.53 -14.64 1.40
C ARG A 117 -11.16 -14.97 0.79
N LEU A 118 -10.08 -14.83 1.56
CA LEU A 118 -8.73 -15.21 1.13
C LEU A 118 -8.52 -16.72 1.03
N GLY A 119 -9.36 -17.53 1.70
CA GLY A 119 -9.22 -18.97 1.75
C GLY A 119 -7.93 -19.45 2.42
N THR A 120 -7.56 -18.81 3.53
CA THR A 120 -6.33 -19.08 4.30
C THR A 120 -6.63 -19.08 5.81
N ASP A 121 -5.82 -19.81 6.58
CA ASP A 121 -5.97 -19.91 8.03
C ASP A 121 -5.36 -18.72 8.79
N TYR A 122 -4.48 -17.97 8.14
CA TYR A 122 -3.85 -16.80 8.75
C TYR A 122 -3.49 -15.73 7.72
N ILE A 123 -3.49 -14.47 8.18
CA ILE A 123 -2.98 -13.29 7.48
C ILE A 123 -1.56 -13.02 7.97
N ASP A 124 -0.62 -12.69 7.09
CA ASP A 124 0.73 -12.33 7.52
C ASP A 124 0.77 -10.94 8.14
N LEU A 125 0.13 -9.96 7.50
CA LEU A 125 0.07 -8.58 7.97
C LEU A 125 -1.37 -8.05 7.95
N TYR A 126 -1.99 -7.89 9.13
CA TYR A 126 -3.32 -7.33 9.27
C TYR A 126 -3.23 -5.85 9.64
N GLN A 127 -3.80 -4.97 8.82
CA GLN A 127 -3.59 -3.53 8.92
C GLN A 127 -4.87 -2.79 9.27
N ILE A 128 -4.79 -1.75 10.11
CA ILE A 128 -5.83 -0.72 10.13
C ILE A 128 -5.69 0.16 8.89
N HIS A 129 -6.78 0.33 8.13
CA HIS A 129 -6.77 1.04 6.85
C HIS A 129 -6.73 2.57 7.03
N ARG A 130 -7.34 3.05 8.12
CA ARG A 130 -7.38 4.46 8.54
C ARG A 130 -7.47 4.54 10.06
N TRP A 131 -7.14 5.69 10.61
CA TRP A 131 -7.47 6.01 11.99
C TRP A 131 -8.99 6.15 12.15
N ASP A 132 -9.55 5.56 13.21
CA ASP A 132 -10.98 5.72 13.55
C ASP A 132 -11.12 6.68 14.75
N PRO A 133 -11.56 7.94 14.53
CA PRO A 133 -11.71 8.90 15.62
C PRO A 133 -12.88 8.59 16.57
N ARG A 134 -13.74 7.63 16.20
CA ARG A 134 -14.92 7.23 16.97
C ARG A 134 -14.67 6.07 17.91
N THR A 135 -13.54 5.37 17.75
CA THR A 135 -13.15 4.24 18.59
C THR A 135 -11.90 4.60 19.39
N PRO A 136 -11.89 4.45 20.72
CA PRO A 136 -10.67 4.58 21.50
C PRO A 136 -9.57 3.68 20.96
N ILE A 137 -8.37 4.22 20.79
CA ILE A 137 -7.26 3.45 20.20
C ILE A 137 -6.88 2.25 21.05
N GLU A 138 -7.08 2.33 22.35
CA GLU A 138 -6.86 1.26 23.33
C GLU A 138 -7.71 0.03 22.98
N GLU A 139 -9.01 0.21 22.69
CA GLU A 139 -9.90 -0.88 22.26
C GLU A 139 -9.43 -1.53 20.95
N THR A 140 -9.02 -0.70 19.99
CA THR A 140 -8.48 -1.17 18.71
C THR A 140 -7.21 -2.00 18.92
N LEU A 141 -6.27 -1.53 19.77
CA LEU A 141 -5.01 -2.23 20.03
C LEU A 141 -5.23 -3.56 20.74
N GLU A 142 -6.11 -3.61 21.74
CA GLU A 142 -6.48 -4.85 22.43
C GLU A 142 -7.10 -5.87 21.46
N ALA A 143 -8.02 -5.42 20.60
CA ALA A 143 -8.64 -6.28 19.59
C ALA A 143 -7.61 -6.86 18.62
N LEU A 144 -6.70 -6.04 18.10
CA LEU A 144 -5.64 -6.48 17.19
C LEU A 144 -4.65 -7.43 17.89
N HIS A 145 -4.30 -7.17 19.16
CA HIS A 145 -3.49 -8.08 19.96
C HIS A 145 -4.15 -9.46 20.08
N ASP A 146 -5.44 -9.51 20.37
CA ASP A 146 -6.19 -10.76 20.46
C ASP A 146 -6.26 -11.50 19.12
N VAL A 147 -6.37 -10.79 17.99
CA VAL A 147 -6.30 -11.38 16.64
C VAL A 147 -4.95 -12.07 16.43
N VAL A 148 -3.84 -11.44 16.87
CA VAL A 148 -2.49 -12.05 16.80
C VAL A 148 -2.38 -13.25 17.75
N LYS A 149 -2.85 -13.12 18.98
CA LYS A 149 -2.83 -14.21 19.98
C LYS A 149 -3.66 -15.41 19.55
N ALA A 150 -4.75 -15.18 18.85
CA ALA A 150 -5.59 -16.24 18.27
C ALA A 150 -4.95 -16.90 17.04
N GLY A 151 -3.79 -16.43 16.57
CA GLY A 151 -3.09 -16.95 15.39
C GLY A 151 -3.72 -16.57 14.05
N LYS A 152 -4.73 -15.70 14.03
CA LYS A 152 -5.42 -15.23 12.82
C LYS A 152 -4.57 -14.25 12.00
N ALA A 153 -3.69 -13.49 12.67
CA ALA A 153 -2.67 -12.68 12.02
C ALA A 153 -1.29 -12.95 12.64
N ARG A 154 -0.22 -12.84 11.82
CA ARG A 154 1.16 -12.96 12.32
C ARG A 154 1.69 -11.62 12.83
N TYR A 155 1.40 -10.57 12.09
CA TYR A 155 1.82 -9.20 12.38
C TYR A 155 0.66 -8.23 12.17
N ILE A 156 0.77 -7.04 12.77
CA ILE A 156 -0.17 -5.95 12.57
C ILE A 156 0.54 -4.70 12.04
N GLY A 157 -0.17 -3.93 11.23
CA GLY A 157 0.30 -2.68 10.64
C GLY A 157 -0.74 -1.58 10.67
N ALA A 158 -0.33 -0.39 10.28
CA ALA A 158 -1.20 0.77 10.16
C ALA A 158 -1.07 1.45 8.80
N SER A 159 -2.10 2.19 8.39
CA SER A 159 -2.10 2.95 7.14
C SER A 159 -2.68 4.33 7.37
N SER A 160 -2.06 5.32 6.73
CA SER A 160 -2.58 6.70 6.53
C SER A 160 -3.17 7.34 7.78
N MET A 161 -2.31 7.94 8.59
CA MET A 161 -2.67 8.70 9.80
C MET A 161 -1.57 9.70 10.13
N ASN A 162 -1.84 10.63 11.03
CA ASN A 162 -0.83 11.56 11.52
C ASN A 162 0.25 10.85 12.36
N ALA A 163 1.47 11.37 12.34
CA ALA A 163 2.59 10.81 13.10
C ALA A 163 2.31 10.76 14.61
N TRP A 164 1.61 11.78 15.17
CA TRP A 164 1.23 11.77 16.59
C TRP A 164 0.24 10.63 16.94
N GLN A 165 -0.67 10.28 16.02
CA GLN A 165 -1.61 9.17 16.19
C GLN A 165 -0.87 7.85 16.20
N PHE A 166 0.04 7.67 15.25
CA PHE A 166 0.86 6.45 15.16
C PHE A 166 1.78 6.30 16.37
N SER A 167 2.45 7.39 16.77
CA SER A 167 3.29 7.43 17.98
C SER A 167 2.47 7.06 19.24
N LYS A 168 1.30 7.69 19.42
CA LYS A 168 0.39 7.37 20.54
C LYS A 168 0.05 5.87 20.56
N ALA A 169 -0.41 5.33 19.43
CA ALA A 169 -0.78 3.91 19.33
C ALA A 169 0.40 2.98 19.65
N HIS A 170 1.58 3.27 19.10
CA HIS A 170 2.79 2.46 19.30
C HIS A 170 3.22 2.43 20.79
N TYR A 171 3.30 3.58 21.43
CA TYR A 171 3.73 3.65 22.84
C TYR A 171 2.69 3.09 23.80
N LEU A 172 1.38 3.29 23.54
CA LEU A 172 0.33 2.66 24.33
C LEU A 172 0.38 1.13 24.22
N ALA A 173 0.55 0.58 23.02
CA ALA A 173 0.71 -0.87 22.84
C ALA A 173 1.89 -1.41 23.65
N ARG A 174 3.06 -0.76 23.58
CA ARG A 174 4.24 -1.19 24.32
C ARG A 174 4.07 -1.07 25.84
N ALA A 175 3.49 0.01 26.32
CA ALA A 175 3.25 0.23 27.75
C ALA A 175 2.28 -0.79 28.34
N ALA A 176 1.27 -1.22 27.57
CA ALA A 176 0.29 -2.23 27.97
C ALA A 176 0.72 -3.68 27.67
N GLY A 177 1.92 -3.91 27.12
CA GLY A 177 2.38 -5.26 26.74
C GLY A 177 1.61 -5.87 25.57
N LEU A 178 0.97 -5.03 24.75
CA LEU A 178 0.24 -5.44 23.53
C LEU A 178 1.17 -5.52 22.32
N THR A 179 0.69 -6.15 21.25
CA THR A 179 1.41 -6.24 19.97
C THR A 179 1.52 -4.85 19.32
N PRO A 180 2.72 -4.31 19.05
CA PRO A 180 2.87 -3.04 18.37
C PRO A 180 2.73 -3.20 16.85
N PHE A 181 2.43 -2.11 16.15
CA PHE A 181 2.50 -2.06 14.69
C PHE A 181 3.94 -2.21 14.21
N ILE A 182 4.14 -3.05 13.18
CA ILE A 182 5.46 -3.29 12.56
C ILE A 182 5.64 -2.57 11.23
N SER A 183 4.55 -2.07 10.64
CA SER A 183 4.57 -1.38 9.35
C SER A 183 3.68 -0.16 9.34
N MET A 184 4.08 0.83 8.52
CA MET A 184 3.29 1.98 8.12
C MET A 184 3.10 1.97 6.61
N GLN A 185 1.83 2.00 6.16
CA GLN A 185 1.44 2.14 4.77
C GLN A 185 0.91 3.55 4.53
N ASN A 186 1.77 4.46 4.10
CA ASN A 186 1.47 5.88 3.94
C ASN A 186 1.40 6.33 2.47
N HIS A 187 0.85 7.51 2.22
CA HIS A 187 0.83 8.15 0.91
C HIS A 187 2.17 8.86 0.66
N TYR A 188 3.05 8.26 -0.13
CA TYR A 188 4.35 8.85 -0.39
C TYR A 188 4.80 8.59 -1.82
N ASN A 189 5.10 9.67 -2.55
CA ASN A 189 5.63 9.69 -3.91
C ASN A 189 6.18 11.08 -4.23
N LEU A 190 6.70 11.30 -5.44
CA LEU A 190 7.27 12.59 -5.87
C LEU A 190 6.30 13.79 -5.74
N LEU A 191 4.98 13.56 -5.85
CA LEU A 191 3.95 14.62 -5.76
C LEU A 191 3.39 14.79 -4.34
N ASN A 192 3.73 13.91 -3.40
CA ASN A 192 3.32 14.00 -2.01
C ASN A 192 4.46 13.53 -1.10
N ARG A 193 5.19 14.48 -0.52
CA ARG A 193 6.38 14.23 0.32
C ARG A 193 6.20 14.65 1.78
N GLU A 194 4.96 14.88 2.20
CA GLU A 194 4.66 15.37 3.56
C GLU A 194 5.06 14.39 4.67
N GLU A 195 5.14 13.09 4.34
CA GLU A 195 5.58 12.05 5.27
C GLU A 195 7.07 12.19 5.70
N GLU A 196 7.87 12.91 4.92
CA GLU A 196 9.28 13.20 5.24
C GLU A 196 9.46 14.08 6.49
N ARG A 197 8.42 14.84 6.88
CA ARG A 197 8.48 15.74 8.01
C ARG A 197 8.55 15.02 9.35
N GLU A 198 7.67 14.05 9.56
CA GLU A 198 7.53 13.38 10.85
C GLU A 198 7.36 11.86 10.73
N MET A 199 6.50 11.35 9.82
CA MET A 199 6.18 9.92 9.78
C MET A 199 7.39 9.05 9.43
N LEU A 200 8.16 9.41 8.41
CA LEU A 200 9.35 8.63 8.03
C LEU A 200 10.43 8.66 9.13
N PRO A 201 10.79 9.81 9.74
CA PRO A 201 11.68 9.84 10.90
C PRO A 201 11.17 9.00 12.08
N LEU A 202 9.87 9.08 12.39
CA LEU A 202 9.26 8.29 13.45
C LEU A 202 9.35 6.78 13.17
N CYS A 203 9.04 6.35 11.94
CA CYS A 203 9.16 4.95 11.55
C CYS A 203 10.60 4.45 11.65
N ALA A 204 11.59 5.27 11.28
CA ALA A 204 13.00 4.95 11.41
C ALA A 204 13.41 4.78 12.87
N ASP A 205 13.01 5.69 13.76
CA ASP A 205 13.27 5.63 15.21
C ASP A 205 12.67 4.36 15.85
N LEU A 206 11.41 4.08 15.51
CA LEU A 206 10.68 2.91 16.05
C LEU A 206 11.10 1.58 15.40
N GLY A 207 11.84 1.61 14.28
CA GLY A 207 12.19 0.43 13.49
C GLY A 207 11.01 -0.21 12.78
N VAL A 208 10.05 0.62 12.36
CA VAL A 208 8.84 0.23 11.63
C VAL A 208 9.13 0.24 10.13
N GLY A 209 8.70 -0.79 9.40
CA GLY A 209 8.83 -0.86 7.95
C GLY A 209 7.86 0.08 7.24
N VAL A 210 8.31 0.77 6.19
CA VAL A 210 7.47 1.68 5.41
C VAL A 210 7.16 1.09 4.05
N ILE A 211 5.88 0.95 3.74
CA ILE A 211 5.36 0.36 2.49
C ILE A 211 4.39 1.35 1.81
N PRO A 212 4.89 2.39 1.12
CA PRO A 212 4.05 3.48 0.63
C PRO A 212 3.12 3.05 -0.50
N TRP A 213 1.88 3.60 -0.47
CA TRP A 213 0.90 3.42 -1.53
C TRP A 213 0.95 4.57 -2.55
N SER A 214 0.43 4.32 -3.75
CA SER A 214 0.43 5.24 -4.91
C SER A 214 1.82 5.76 -5.30
N PRO A 215 2.82 4.90 -5.47
CA PRO A 215 4.18 5.31 -5.82
C PRO A 215 4.26 6.09 -7.15
N LEU A 216 3.32 5.83 -8.06
CA LEU A 216 3.20 6.49 -9.36
C LEU A 216 2.11 7.59 -9.37
N ALA A 217 1.72 8.10 -8.19
CA ALA A 217 0.70 9.12 -8.06
C ALA A 217 -0.58 8.80 -8.88
N ARG A 218 -1.08 7.57 -8.74
CA ARG A 218 -2.26 7.06 -9.49
C ARG A 218 -2.12 7.21 -11.01
N GLY A 219 -0.87 7.11 -11.50
CA GLY A 219 -0.52 7.21 -12.91
C GLY A 219 -0.21 8.64 -13.40
N ARG A 220 -0.27 9.68 -12.56
CA ARG A 220 0.14 11.04 -12.93
C ARG A 220 1.64 11.11 -13.32
N LEU A 221 2.49 10.37 -12.65
CA LEU A 221 3.92 10.30 -12.93
C LEU A 221 4.30 9.46 -14.17
N THR A 222 3.31 8.87 -14.87
CA THR A 222 3.58 7.98 -16.01
C THR A 222 3.14 8.56 -17.37
N ARG A 223 2.51 9.73 -17.39
CA ARG A 223 1.97 10.38 -18.59
C ARG A 223 2.04 11.89 -18.47
N ASP A 224 1.73 12.61 -19.55
CA ASP A 224 1.61 14.07 -19.50
C ASP A 224 0.43 14.48 -18.61
N TRP A 225 0.54 15.66 -18.02
CA TRP A 225 -0.38 16.14 -16.98
C TRP A 225 -1.84 16.15 -17.43
N ASP A 226 -2.08 16.60 -18.69
CA ASP A 226 -3.42 16.79 -19.24
C ASP A 226 -4.03 15.52 -19.85
N VAL A 227 -3.28 14.42 -19.89
CA VAL A 227 -3.77 13.15 -20.42
C VAL A 227 -4.73 12.49 -19.46
N GLU A 228 -5.98 12.30 -19.88
CA GLU A 228 -7.01 11.60 -19.14
C GLU A 228 -6.99 10.09 -19.39
N THR A 229 -7.42 9.34 -18.41
CA THR A 229 -7.62 7.89 -18.48
C THR A 229 -8.98 7.54 -17.86
N THR A 230 -9.52 6.35 -18.14
CA THR A 230 -10.74 5.86 -17.50
C THR A 230 -10.67 5.98 -15.98
N ARG A 231 -9.50 5.65 -15.39
CA ARG A 231 -9.29 5.78 -13.95
C ARG A 231 -9.31 7.23 -13.50
N SER A 232 -8.62 8.15 -14.19
CA SER A 232 -8.59 9.56 -13.76
C SER A 232 -9.94 10.26 -13.84
N GLN A 233 -10.83 9.79 -14.72
CA GLN A 233 -12.21 10.31 -14.88
C GLN A 233 -13.16 9.77 -13.80
N THR A 234 -12.89 8.61 -13.21
CA THR A 234 -13.81 7.92 -12.28
C THR A 234 -13.26 7.78 -10.85
N ASP A 235 -12.00 8.16 -10.60
CA ASP A 235 -11.35 8.09 -9.30
C ASP A 235 -11.51 9.42 -8.54
N GLU A 236 -12.71 9.66 -7.97
CA GLU A 236 -13.01 10.87 -7.19
C GLU A 236 -12.02 11.11 -6.05
N PHE A 237 -11.59 10.06 -5.36
CA PHE A 237 -10.58 10.16 -4.30
C PHE A 237 -9.24 10.64 -4.86
N GLY A 238 -8.83 10.10 -6.00
CA GLY A 238 -7.56 10.45 -6.66
C GLY A 238 -7.52 11.88 -7.20
N SER A 239 -8.67 12.45 -7.59
CA SER A 239 -8.76 13.81 -8.14
C SER A 239 -8.35 14.90 -7.12
N ASN A 240 -8.54 14.62 -5.82
CA ASN A 240 -8.27 15.56 -4.73
C ASN A 240 -6.86 15.45 -4.12
N LEU A 241 -6.03 14.52 -4.61
CA LEU A 241 -4.71 14.26 -4.04
C LEU A 241 -3.60 15.12 -4.61
N TYR A 242 -3.77 15.66 -5.84
CA TYR A 242 -2.71 16.30 -6.61
C TYR A 242 -3.16 17.66 -7.14
N ARG A 243 -2.20 18.59 -7.32
CA ARG A 243 -2.44 19.99 -7.60
C ARG A 243 -1.83 20.38 -8.95
N PRO A 244 -2.29 21.47 -9.59
CA PRO A 244 -1.71 21.97 -10.84
C PRO A 244 -0.19 22.24 -10.76
N GLY A 245 0.31 22.73 -9.60
CA GLY A 245 1.74 22.96 -9.39
C GLY A 245 2.62 21.70 -9.48
N ASP A 246 2.05 20.52 -9.30
CA ASP A 246 2.75 19.24 -9.40
C ASP A 246 3.15 18.89 -10.85
N GLN A 247 2.61 19.59 -11.85
CA GLN A 247 2.93 19.40 -13.27
C GLN A 247 4.43 19.51 -13.55
N LEU A 248 5.14 20.47 -12.92
CA LEU A 248 6.58 20.65 -13.11
C LEU A 248 7.37 19.39 -12.73
N ILE A 249 6.97 18.69 -11.67
CA ILE A 249 7.61 17.44 -11.27
C ILE A 249 7.39 16.37 -12.35
N VAL A 250 6.16 16.27 -12.90
CA VAL A 250 5.83 15.33 -13.99
C VAL A 250 6.66 15.60 -15.23
N GLU A 251 6.89 16.89 -15.58
CA GLU A 251 7.75 17.29 -16.69
C GLU A 251 9.22 16.93 -16.46
N HIS A 252 9.72 17.08 -15.21
CA HIS A 252 11.07 16.61 -14.85
C HIS A 252 11.21 15.10 -14.96
N VAL A 253 10.22 14.32 -14.48
CA VAL A 253 10.19 12.86 -14.67
C VAL A 253 10.21 12.50 -16.16
N ALA A 254 9.42 13.21 -16.99
CA ALA A 254 9.37 12.97 -18.44
C ALA A 254 10.71 13.21 -19.11
N ARG A 255 11.41 14.32 -18.76
CA ARG A 255 12.72 14.66 -19.29
C ARG A 255 13.78 13.62 -18.93
N ILE A 256 13.91 13.28 -17.64
CA ILE A 256 14.88 12.26 -17.18
C ILE A 256 14.60 10.92 -17.84
N ALA A 257 13.34 10.50 -17.93
CA ALA A 257 12.95 9.26 -18.59
C ALA A 257 13.36 9.24 -20.06
N SER A 258 13.18 10.37 -20.78
CA SER A 258 13.61 10.52 -22.18
C SER A 258 15.12 10.47 -22.33
N GLU A 259 15.88 11.17 -21.48
CA GLU A 259 17.36 11.19 -21.48
C GLU A 259 17.94 9.79 -21.19
N ARG A 260 17.30 9.04 -20.28
CA ARG A 260 17.68 7.68 -19.90
C ARG A 260 17.12 6.60 -20.84
N GLN A 261 16.22 6.96 -21.74
CA GLN A 261 15.52 6.02 -22.64
C GLN A 261 14.77 4.91 -21.87
N VAL A 262 14.14 5.27 -20.74
CA VAL A 262 13.34 4.36 -19.90
C VAL A 262 11.92 4.90 -19.71
N PRO A 263 10.94 4.05 -19.38
CA PRO A 263 9.60 4.51 -19.01
C PRO A 263 9.61 5.45 -17.79
N ARG A 264 8.74 6.47 -17.78
CA ARG A 264 8.57 7.41 -16.65
C ARG A 264 8.31 6.69 -15.32
N ALA A 265 7.55 5.59 -15.38
CA ALA A 265 7.29 4.76 -14.21
C ALA A 265 8.57 4.28 -13.53
N GLN A 266 9.59 3.90 -14.30
CA GLN A 266 10.87 3.44 -13.75
C GLN A 266 11.62 4.56 -13.02
N VAL A 267 11.61 5.78 -13.56
CA VAL A 267 12.22 6.95 -12.89
C VAL A 267 11.54 7.25 -11.54
N ALA A 268 10.21 7.32 -11.53
CA ALA A 268 9.45 7.61 -10.31
C ALA A 268 9.59 6.51 -9.25
N LEU A 269 9.57 5.24 -9.65
CA LEU A 269 9.76 4.11 -8.74
C LEU A 269 11.21 4.01 -8.24
N ALA A 270 12.20 4.25 -9.09
CA ALA A 270 13.61 4.26 -8.71
C ALA A 270 13.88 5.34 -7.64
N TRP A 271 13.31 6.55 -7.83
CA TRP A 271 13.38 7.59 -6.82
C TRP A 271 12.81 7.11 -5.49
N LEU A 272 11.57 6.59 -5.48
CA LEU A 272 10.91 6.18 -4.24
C LEU A 272 11.61 5.01 -3.56
N ALA A 273 11.98 3.97 -4.31
CA ALA A 273 12.65 2.79 -3.77
C ALA A 273 14.04 3.09 -3.20
N SER A 274 14.70 4.16 -3.67
CA SER A 274 16.00 4.62 -3.17
C SER A 274 15.91 5.51 -1.93
N ARG A 275 14.71 5.92 -1.50
CA ARG A 275 14.58 6.80 -0.31
C ARG A 275 14.90 6.05 0.98
N PRO A 276 15.65 6.68 1.89
CA PRO A 276 15.96 6.09 3.19
C PRO A 276 14.69 5.70 3.95
N GLY A 277 14.67 4.53 4.55
CA GLY A 277 13.55 4.03 5.36
C GLY A 277 12.42 3.37 4.57
N ILE A 278 12.39 3.47 3.24
CA ILE A 278 11.39 2.78 2.41
C ILE A 278 11.77 1.30 2.29
N THR A 279 10.87 0.43 2.75
CA THR A 279 11.04 -1.02 2.67
C THR A 279 10.64 -1.55 1.30
N ALA A 280 9.41 -1.29 0.87
CA ALA A 280 8.86 -1.77 -0.40
C ALA A 280 7.67 -0.92 -0.86
N PRO A 281 7.75 -0.21 -2.00
CA PRO A 281 6.60 0.48 -2.58
C PRO A 281 5.50 -0.50 -3.03
N ILE A 282 4.22 -0.10 -2.84
CA ILE A 282 3.06 -0.87 -3.29
C ILE A 282 2.72 -0.44 -4.71
N ILE A 283 3.02 -1.29 -5.67
CA ILE A 283 2.72 -1.06 -7.10
C ILE A 283 1.33 -1.59 -7.45
N GLY A 284 0.60 -0.86 -8.27
CA GLY A 284 -0.64 -1.34 -8.91
C GLY A 284 -0.37 -1.82 -10.33
N ALA A 285 -0.96 -2.94 -10.72
CA ALA A 285 -0.84 -3.47 -12.08
C ALA A 285 -2.21 -3.70 -12.71
N THR A 286 -2.38 -3.22 -13.96
CA THR A 286 -3.54 -3.50 -14.83
C THR A 286 -3.10 -3.95 -16.23
N LYS A 287 -1.78 -3.96 -16.48
CA LYS A 287 -1.15 -4.42 -17.73
C LYS A 287 0.15 -5.14 -17.40
N PRO A 288 0.59 -6.12 -18.20
CA PRO A 288 1.81 -6.90 -17.93
C PRO A 288 3.06 -6.04 -17.75
N HIS A 289 3.25 -4.99 -18.57
CA HIS A 289 4.44 -4.14 -18.46
C HIS A 289 4.51 -3.35 -17.13
N HIS A 290 3.40 -3.17 -16.40
CA HIS A 290 3.44 -2.49 -15.10
C HIS A 290 4.28 -3.26 -14.07
N VAL A 291 4.23 -4.59 -14.10
CA VAL A 291 5.04 -5.44 -13.20
C VAL A 291 6.50 -5.41 -13.64
N SER A 292 6.79 -5.60 -14.94
CA SER A 292 8.17 -5.60 -15.43
C SER A 292 8.85 -4.24 -15.27
N ASP A 293 8.16 -3.13 -15.55
CA ASP A 293 8.69 -1.77 -15.34
C ASP A 293 9.04 -1.52 -13.87
N ALA A 294 8.20 -2.01 -12.94
CA ALA A 294 8.47 -1.86 -11.53
C ALA A 294 9.69 -2.68 -11.07
N VAL A 295 9.86 -3.88 -11.60
CA VAL A 295 11.05 -4.70 -11.31
C VAL A 295 12.31 -4.04 -11.85
N PHE A 296 12.29 -3.56 -13.10
CA PHE A 296 13.44 -2.86 -13.70
C PHE A 296 13.79 -1.55 -12.97
N ALA A 297 12.81 -0.89 -12.38
CA ALA A 297 13.04 0.33 -11.59
C ALA A 297 13.95 0.11 -10.38
N LEU A 298 14.01 -1.10 -9.82
CA LEU A 298 14.88 -1.40 -8.68
C LEU A 298 16.37 -1.36 -9.03
N ASP A 299 16.71 -1.58 -10.30
CA ASP A 299 18.09 -1.57 -10.80
C ASP A 299 18.49 -0.19 -11.35
N LEU A 300 17.53 0.74 -11.49
CA LEU A 300 17.78 2.09 -12.02
C LEU A 300 18.33 3.00 -10.94
N VAL A 301 19.61 3.33 -11.02
CA VAL A 301 20.26 4.29 -10.12
C VAL A 301 20.17 5.70 -10.67
N LEU A 302 19.46 6.58 -9.96
CA LEU A 302 19.42 8.01 -10.27
C LEU A 302 20.67 8.71 -9.74
N THR A 303 21.25 9.62 -10.51
CA THR A 303 22.33 10.50 -10.07
C THR A 303 21.82 11.53 -9.06
N ASP A 304 22.73 12.16 -8.30
CA ASP A 304 22.38 13.25 -7.37
C ASP A 304 21.73 14.43 -8.09
N ALA A 305 22.22 14.75 -9.30
CA ALA A 305 21.66 15.82 -10.12
C ALA A 305 20.22 15.53 -10.56
N GLU A 306 19.92 14.30 -10.96
CA GLU A 306 18.56 13.88 -11.32
C GLU A 306 17.63 13.90 -10.11
N ARG A 307 18.09 13.39 -8.95
CA ARG A 307 17.31 13.49 -7.70
C ARG A 307 17.02 14.94 -7.34
N GLN A 308 18.00 15.81 -7.39
CA GLN A 308 17.84 17.24 -7.12
C GLN A 308 16.83 17.88 -8.07
N GLN A 309 16.87 17.55 -9.37
CA GLN A 309 15.89 18.06 -10.35
C GLN A 309 14.46 17.63 -10.02
N LEU A 310 14.26 16.40 -9.57
CA LEU A 310 12.95 15.88 -9.19
C LEU A 310 12.41 16.53 -7.91
N GLU A 311 13.30 16.91 -7.00
CA GLU A 311 12.94 17.33 -5.64
C GLU A 311 12.82 18.85 -5.45
N THR A 312 13.60 19.66 -6.20
CA THR A 312 13.70 21.13 -5.98
C THR A 312 12.41 21.86 -6.26
N VAL A 313 11.55 21.35 -7.12
CA VAL A 313 10.28 21.97 -7.52
C VAL A 313 9.10 21.51 -6.66
N TYR A 314 9.35 20.71 -5.63
CA TYR A 314 8.30 20.26 -4.72
C TYR A 314 7.86 21.39 -3.78
N GLU A 315 6.57 21.70 -3.78
CA GLU A 315 5.97 22.64 -2.86
C GLU A 315 5.22 21.91 -1.74
N PRO A 316 5.60 22.10 -0.47
CA PRO A 316 4.92 21.51 0.67
C PRO A 316 3.44 21.89 0.75
N HIS A 317 2.62 20.96 1.23
CA HIS A 317 1.17 21.17 1.37
C HIS A 317 0.60 20.38 2.56
N HIS A 318 -0.68 20.53 2.82
CA HIS A 318 -1.33 19.70 3.83
C HIS A 318 -1.32 18.23 3.41
N PRO A 319 -1.06 17.30 4.36
CA PRO A 319 -1.19 15.88 4.09
C PRO A 319 -2.53 15.55 3.45
N ALA A 320 -2.52 14.72 2.43
CA ALA A 320 -3.71 14.29 1.71
C ALA A 320 -3.83 12.77 1.75
N GLY A 321 -5.08 12.28 1.77
CA GLY A 321 -5.35 10.84 1.67
C GLY A 321 -5.74 10.17 2.98
N PHE A 322 -5.98 10.94 4.07
CA PHE A 322 -6.51 10.43 5.34
C PHE A 322 -7.28 11.50 6.14
#